data_6bd1b3a43f3ab787d63234ecc5ce0add
#
_entry.id   6bd1b3a43f3ab787d63234ecc5ce0add
#
_cell.length_a   1.000
_cell.length_b   1.000
_cell.length_c   1.000
_cell.angle_alpha   90.00
_cell.angle_beta   90.00
_cell.angle_gamma   90.00
#
_symmetry.space_group_name_H-M   'P 1'
#
loop_
_entity.id
_entity.type
_entity.pdbx_description
1 polymer ?
#
loop_
_entity_poly.entity_id
_entity_poly.type
_entity_poly.pdbx_seq_one_letter_code
_entity_poly.pdbx_strand_id
1 'polypeptide(L)'
;PKRTYASRTYFADYEEEKVKRFGESADFVSPYDFRLPVFIRYSKFGWMTLVNNGYGRGFKICKTCGYGEVVDFFSRSSLSKHRNPITDQECRGTMHTYDLGHRYLTDVLEIRINGIPEKLKVKNPMRSLMYALLEGASESLGIRRSDIDGTLYHREFGESPSIILYDAVPGGAGHVENIKDHLRDAMFSGYKKVKNCQCGEDTSCYNCLRNYQNQYYHDDLQRGYAIKLLRLLLKNGI
;
A
#
# COMPACT_ATOMS: atom_id res chain seq x y z
N PRO A 1 -0.03 -16.10 17.02
CA PRO A 1 -0.62 -14.96 17.72
C PRO A 1 -1.42 -14.14 16.71
N LYS A 2 -2.72 -13.97 16.94
CA LYS A 2 -3.53 -13.05 16.12
C LYS A 2 -2.96 -11.65 16.30
N ARG A 3 -2.64 -10.97 15.17
CA ARG A 3 -2.24 -9.57 15.23
C ARG A 3 -3.36 -8.74 15.83
N THR A 4 -3.01 -7.89 16.78
CA THR A 4 -3.96 -7.01 17.47
C THR A 4 -4.21 -5.69 16.73
N TYR A 5 -3.61 -5.49 15.54
CA TYR A 5 -3.80 -4.27 14.75
C TYR A 5 -3.81 -4.57 13.25
N ALA A 6 -4.73 -3.95 12.56
CA ALA A 6 -4.83 -3.94 11.10
C ALA A 6 -4.52 -2.52 10.61
N SER A 7 -3.23 -2.21 10.45
CA SER A 7 -2.83 -0.95 9.85
C SER A 7 -2.92 -1.04 8.34
N ARG A 8 -3.44 0.03 7.72
CA ARG A 8 -3.50 0.19 6.26
C ARG A 8 -2.88 1.51 5.89
N THR A 9 -2.12 1.50 4.81
CA THR A 9 -1.53 2.71 4.27
C THR A 9 -2.33 3.18 3.07
N TYR A 10 -2.59 4.47 3.04
CA TYR A 10 -3.30 5.17 1.97
C TYR A 10 -2.41 6.28 1.44
N PHE A 11 -2.43 6.46 0.13
CA PHE A 11 -1.90 7.67 -0.48
C PHE A 11 -2.95 8.77 -0.35
N ALA A 12 -2.56 9.92 0.16
CA ALA A 12 -3.45 11.05 0.32
C ALA A 12 -3.36 12.02 -0.87
N ASP A 13 -2.17 12.56 -1.10
CA ASP A 13 -1.89 13.49 -2.21
C ASP A 13 -0.38 13.80 -2.26
N TYR A 14 0.01 14.62 -3.25
CA TYR A 14 1.34 15.21 -3.32
C TYR A 14 1.40 16.54 -2.52
N GLU A 15 2.57 16.85 -1.96
CA GLU A 15 2.85 18.16 -1.38
C GLU A 15 3.24 19.13 -2.52
N GLU A 16 2.25 19.63 -3.24
CA GLU A 16 2.43 20.36 -4.50
C GLU A 16 3.29 21.64 -4.33
N GLU A 17 3.28 22.29 -3.15
CA GLU A 17 4.16 23.45 -2.88
C GLU A 17 5.63 23.03 -2.87
N LYS A 18 5.96 21.88 -2.26
CA LYS A 18 7.30 21.34 -2.27
C LYS A 18 7.70 20.82 -3.64
N VAL A 19 6.81 20.11 -4.34
CA VAL A 19 7.02 19.65 -5.71
C VAL A 19 7.47 20.82 -6.59
N LYS A 20 6.74 21.93 -6.58
CA LYS A 20 7.10 23.16 -7.32
C LYS A 20 8.40 23.78 -6.84
N ARG A 21 8.59 23.92 -5.53
CA ARG A 21 9.77 24.55 -4.94
C ARG A 21 11.07 23.82 -5.26
N PHE A 22 11.03 22.49 -5.34
CA PHE A 22 12.19 21.65 -5.64
C PHE A 22 12.29 21.29 -7.12
N GLY A 23 11.43 21.84 -7.99
CA GLY A 23 11.49 21.68 -9.44
C GLY A 23 11.13 20.27 -9.93
N GLU A 24 10.37 19.50 -9.15
CA GLU A 24 9.88 18.20 -9.61
C GLU A 24 8.73 18.38 -10.61
N SER A 25 8.64 17.48 -11.60
CA SER A 25 7.52 17.50 -12.56
C SER A 25 6.24 17.00 -11.93
N ALA A 26 5.16 17.75 -12.11
CA ALA A 26 3.81 17.30 -11.79
C ALA A 26 3.22 16.40 -12.89
N ASP A 27 3.87 16.31 -14.03
CA ASP A 27 3.35 15.63 -15.21
C ASP A 27 3.61 14.12 -15.16
N PHE A 28 2.71 13.38 -15.79
CA PHE A 28 2.88 11.96 -16.06
C PHE A 28 3.70 11.77 -17.32
N VAL A 29 4.70 10.90 -17.25
CA VAL A 29 5.53 10.53 -18.39
C VAL A 29 5.33 9.05 -18.74
N SER A 30 5.53 8.69 -20.00
CA SER A 30 5.50 7.30 -20.48
C SER A 30 6.92 6.87 -20.84
N PRO A 31 7.71 6.35 -19.88
CA PRO A 31 9.16 6.17 -20.07
C PRO A 31 9.53 4.95 -20.89
N TYR A 32 8.60 4.02 -21.10
CA TYR A 32 8.90 2.72 -21.69
C TYR A 32 7.85 2.33 -22.77
N ASP A 33 8.32 1.57 -23.76
CA ASP A 33 7.46 0.98 -24.77
C ASP A 33 6.78 -0.30 -24.23
N PHE A 34 5.68 -0.13 -23.53
CA PHE A 34 4.79 -1.22 -23.10
C PHE A 34 3.72 -1.51 -24.16
N ARG A 35 3.06 -2.68 -24.06
CA ARG A 35 1.90 -3.00 -24.93
C ARG A 35 0.69 -2.12 -24.64
N LEU A 36 0.45 -1.84 -23.37
CA LEU A 36 -0.57 -0.89 -22.93
C LEU A 36 0.11 0.42 -22.55
N PRO A 37 -0.56 1.56 -22.70
CA PRO A 37 -0.01 2.84 -22.24
C PRO A 37 0.19 2.82 -20.72
N VAL A 38 1.43 2.96 -20.28
CA VAL A 38 1.83 3.09 -18.89
C VAL A 38 2.34 4.49 -18.67
N PHE A 39 1.79 5.17 -17.70
CA PHE A 39 2.18 6.52 -17.31
C PHE A 39 2.65 6.50 -15.86
N ILE A 40 3.75 7.19 -15.59
CA ILE A 40 4.31 7.27 -14.23
C ILE A 40 4.51 8.73 -13.81
N ARG A 41 4.34 8.97 -12.52
CA ARG A 41 4.74 10.20 -11.83
C ARG A 41 5.52 9.82 -10.58
N TYR A 42 6.71 10.37 -10.44
CA TYR A 42 7.55 10.22 -9.26
C TYR A 42 7.62 11.55 -8.50
N SER A 43 7.65 11.47 -7.17
CA SER A 43 7.91 12.62 -6.30
C SER A 43 8.48 12.17 -4.96
N LYS A 44 9.38 12.99 -4.39
CA LYS A 44 9.88 12.86 -3.00
C LYS A 44 8.87 13.35 -1.96
N PHE A 45 7.75 13.90 -2.40
CA PHE A 45 6.80 14.62 -1.55
C PHE A 45 5.39 14.04 -1.63
N GLY A 46 5.26 12.72 -1.54
CA GLY A 46 3.98 12.05 -1.42
C GLY A 46 3.52 11.92 0.03
N TRP A 47 2.31 12.37 0.33
CA TRP A 47 1.69 12.19 1.62
C TRP A 47 1.09 10.79 1.75
N MET A 48 1.65 10.00 2.65
CA MET A 48 1.11 8.72 3.06
C MET A 48 0.41 8.84 4.40
N THR A 49 -0.69 8.11 4.56
CA THR A 49 -1.45 8.06 5.82
C THR A 49 -1.59 6.60 6.24
N LEU A 50 -0.96 6.25 7.34
CA LEU A 50 -1.11 4.95 7.99
C LEU A 50 -2.29 5.02 8.95
N VAL A 51 -3.30 4.18 8.78
CA VAL A 51 -4.49 4.13 9.63
C VAL A 51 -4.59 2.77 10.30
N ASN A 52 -4.77 2.78 11.61
CA ASN A 52 -5.11 1.61 12.40
C ASN A 52 -6.52 1.78 12.96
N ASN A 53 -7.44 0.98 12.47
CA ASN A 53 -8.85 1.03 12.88
C ASN A 53 -9.25 -0.05 13.90
N GLY A 54 -8.28 -0.68 14.56
CA GLY A 54 -8.57 -1.71 15.56
C GLY A 54 -9.45 -2.86 15.04
N TYR A 55 -9.24 -3.32 13.78
CA TYR A 55 -10.11 -4.28 13.08
C TYR A 55 -11.55 -3.78 12.86
N GLY A 56 -11.71 -2.48 12.59
CA GLY A 56 -13.01 -1.85 12.36
C GLY A 56 -13.77 -1.47 13.63
N ARG A 57 -13.15 -1.57 14.80
CA ARG A 57 -13.76 -1.24 16.10
C ARG A 57 -13.27 0.08 16.67
N GLY A 58 -12.12 0.55 16.21
CA GLY A 58 -11.46 1.72 16.75
C GLY A 58 -10.79 1.47 18.10
N PHE A 59 -10.39 2.56 18.70
CA PHE A 59 -9.76 2.63 20.02
C PHE A 59 -10.56 3.60 20.87
N LYS A 60 -10.90 3.23 22.10
CA LYS A 60 -11.54 4.16 23.04
C LYS A 60 -10.47 5.02 23.71
N ILE A 61 -10.61 6.33 23.59
CA ILE A 61 -9.65 7.28 24.15
C ILE A 61 -10.42 8.31 25.00
N CYS A 62 -9.91 8.54 26.20
CA CYS A 62 -10.43 9.57 27.09
C CYS A 62 -9.96 10.95 26.66
N LYS A 63 -10.88 11.86 26.40
CA LYS A 63 -10.54 13.25 26.03
C LYS A 63 -9.87 14.05 27.14
N THR A 64 -10.06 13.64 28.40
CA THR A 64 -9.54 14.39 29.56
C THR A 64 -8.12 13.99 29.92
N CYS A 65 -7.80 12.69 29.93
CA CYS A 65 -6.50 12.21 30.40
C CYS A 65 -5.67 11.43 29.37
N GLY A 66 -6.22 11.21 28.16
CA GLY A 66 -5.51 10.47 27.11
C GLY A 66 -5.45 8.96 27.32
N TYR A 67 -6.06 8.41 28.39
CA TYR A 67 -6.15 6.97 28.57
C TYR A 67 -6.75 6.31 27.34
N GLY A 68 -6.10 5.26 26.83
CA GLY A 68 -6.56 4.54 25.64
C GLY A 68 -6.68 3.05 25.89
N GLU A 69 -7.72 2.44 25.34
CA GLU A 69 -7.91 0.98 25.34
C GLU A 69 -8.38 0.48 23.99
N VAL A 70 -8.04 -0.77 23.66
CA VAL A 70 -8.56 -1.47 22.50
C VAL A 70 -10.00 -1.88 22.80
N VAL A 71 -10.91 -1.65 21.85
CA VAL A 71 -12.30 -2.11 21.98
C VAL A 71 -12.35 -3.63 21.87
N ASP A 72 -12.51 -4.32 23.00
CA ASP A 72 -12.64 -5.77 23.04
C ASP A 72 -14.06 -6.23 22.69
N PHE A 73 -14.17 -7.42 22.09
CA PHE A 73 -15.43 -8.02 21.67
C PHE A 73 -16.35 -8.37 22.83
N PHE A 74 -15.74 -8.66 23.98
CA PHE A 74 -16.45 -9.18 25.14
C PHE A 74 -16.71 -8.14 26.24
N SER A 75 -16.04 -6.99 26.19
CA SER A 75 -16.26 -5.93 27.17
C SER A 75 -17.47 -5.07 26.81
N ARG A 76 -18.63 -5.43 27.37
CA ARG A 76 -19.84 -4.58 27.35
C ARG A 76 -19.74 -3.33 28.23
N SER A 77 -18.61 -3.17 28.96
CA SER A 77 -18.47 -2.06 29.89
C SER A 77 -18.00 -0.79 29.15
N SER A 78 -18.90 0.16 29.03
CA SER A 78 -18.51 1.56 28.95
C SER A 78 -17.93 1.93 30.33
N LEU A 79 -16.68 1.57 30.60
CA LEU A 79 -16.02 1.97 31.83
C LEU A 79 -15.85 3.49 31.80
N SER A 80 -16.77 4.18 32.45
CA SER A 80 -16.65 5.62 32.72
C SER A 80 -15.58 5.93 33.76
N LYS A 81 -15.00 4.87 34.39
CA LYS A 81 -13.97 4.99 35.42
C LYS A 81 -12.70 4.30 34.95
N HIS A 82 -11.64 5.05 34.83
CA HIS A 82 -10.32 4.58 34.47
C HIS A 82 -9.27 5.41 35.22
N ARG A 83 -8.01 4.96 35.21
CA ARG A 83 -6.92 5.72 35.83
C ARG A 83 -6.22 6.58 34.79
N ASN A 84 -5.91 7.80 35.16
CA ASN A 84 -5.07 8.69 34.36
C ASN A 84 -3.67 8.07 34.25
N PRO A 85 -3.14 7.82 33.03
CA PRO A 85 -1.88 7.12 32.83
C PRO A 85 -0.66 7.90 33.31
N ILE A 86 -0.80 9.21 33.61
CA ILE A 86 0.30 10.07 34.08
C ILE A 86 0.26 10.23 35.60
N THR A 87 -0.93 10.49 36.16
CA THR A 87 -1.07 10.82 37.60
C THR A 87 -1.56 9.67 38.43
N ASP A 88 -1.95 8.55 37.87
CA ASP A 88 -2.56 7.37 38.48
C ASP A 88 -3.85 7.66 39.30
N GLN A 89 -4.38 8.86 39.18
CA GLN A 89 -5.65 9.23 39.82
C GLN A 89 -6.86 8.74 39.04
N GLU A 90 -7.97 8.50 39.75
CA GLU A 90 -9.25 8.15 39.09
C GLU A 90 -9.68 9.28 38.14
N CYS A 91 -9.98 8.93 36.89
CA CYS A 91 -10.53 9.82 35.89
C CYS A 91 -11.93 9.37 35.50
N ARG A 92 -12.85 10.33 35.40
CA ARG A 92 -14.25 10.13 34.95
C ARG A 92 -14.52 10.80 33.62
N GLY A 93 -13.45 11.10 32.85
CA GLY A 93 -13.56 11.71 31.54
C GLY A 93 -14.28 10.80 30.54
N THR A 94 -14.94 11.41 29.55
CA THR A 94 -15.70 10.69 28.53
C THR A 94 -14.77 9.97 27.58
N MET A 95 -15.06 8.71 27.31
CA MET A 95 -14.37 7.89 26.32
C MET A 95 -15.02 8.06 24.94
N HIS A 96 -14.21 8.27 23.94
CA HIS A 96 -14.64 8.36 22.53
C HIS A 96 -13.90 7.34 21.69
N THR A 97 -14.56 6.83 20.65
CA THR A 97 -13.94 5.87 19.72
C THR A 97 -13.26 6.62 18.58
N TYR A 98 -12.00 6.28 18.31
CA TYR A 98 -11.17 6.84 17.23
C TYR A 98 -10.48 5.75 16.46
N ASP A 99 -10.22 6.01 15.19
CA ASP A 99 -9.15 5.33 14.45
C ASP A 99 -7.84 6.09 14.71
N LEU A 100 -6.74 5.36 14.83
CA LEU A 100 -5.42 5.97 15.00
C LEU A 100 -4.79 6.19 13.63
N GLY A 101 -4.30 7.40 13.38
CA GLY A 101 -3.68 7.77 12.12
C GLY A 101 -2.31 8.41 12.32
N HIS A 102 -1.39 8.11 11.41
CA HIS A 102 -0.11 8.79 11.29
C HIS A 102 0.11 9.18 9.85
N ARG A 103 0.44 10.46 9.61
CA ARG A 103 0.70 11.01 8.28
C ARG A 103 2.17 11.38 8.16
N TYR A 104 2.79 11.01 7.02
CA TYR A 104 4.20 11.30 6.75
C TYR A 104 4.43 11.51 5.26
N LEU A 105 5.49 12.26 4.94
CA LEU A 105 6.00 12.42 3.58
C LEU A 105 7.01 11.33 3.27
N THR A 106 6.98 10.83 2.05
CA THR A 106 7.98 9.88 1.55
C THR A 106 8.08 9.94 0.02
N ASP A 107 9.06 9.24 -0.54
CA ASP A 107 9.18 9.03 -1.98
C ASP A 107 8.04 8.15 -2.48
N VAL A 108 7.39 8.60 -3.55
CA VAL A 108 6.27 7.87 -4.17
C VAL A 108 6.44 7.76 -5.68
N LEU A 109 6.01 6.63 -6.22
CA LEU A 109 5.89 6.36 -7.65
C LEU A 109 4.45 5.96 -7.95
N GLU A 110 3.72 6.83 -8.61
CA GLU A 110 2.38 6.53 -9.14
C GLU A 110 2.49 5.94 -10.53
N ILE A 111 1.83 4.79 -10.72
CA ILE A 111 1.79 4.07 -11.99
C ILE A 111 0.34 3.97 -12.43
N ARG A 112 0.02 4.56 -13.59
CA ARG A 112 -1.27 4.46 -14.28
C ARG A 112 -1.15 3.57 -15.49
N ILE A 113 -2.12 2.71 -15.69
CA ILE A 113 -2.17 1.79 -16.82
C ILE A 113 -3.50 1.97 -17.52
N ASN A 114 -3.47 2.44 -18.77
CA ASN A 114 -4.64 2.61 -19.58
C ASN A 114 -4.89 1.39 -20.50
N GLY A 115 -6.14 1.17 -20.88
CA GLY A 115 -6.48 0.07 -21.79
C GLY A 115 -6.54 -1.31 -21.14
N ILE A 116 -6.56 -1.40 -19.81
CA ILE A 116 -6.80 -2.67 -19.12
C ILE A 116 -8.23 -3.15 -19.42
N PRO A 117 -8.43 -4.43 -19.77
CA PRO A 117 -9.79 -5.00 -19.94
C PRO A 117 -10.64 -4.84 -18.67
N GLU A 118 -11.93 -4.55 -18.82
CA GLU A 118 -12.87 -4.29 -17.70
C GLU A 118 -12.81 -5.33 -16.58
N LYS A 119 -12.71 -6.60 -16.94
CA LYS A 119 -12.62 -7.71 -15.98
C LYS A 119 -11.36 -7.68 -15.10
N LEU A 120 -10.34 -6.92 -15.51
CA LEU A 120 -9.06 -6.80 -14.81
C LEU A 120 -8.84 -5.41 -14.18
N LYS A 121 -9.73 -4.44 -14.42
CA LYS A 121 -9.67 -3.10 -13.80
C LYS A 121 -10.05 -3.08 -12.32
N VAL A 122 -10.62 -4.17 -11.82
CA VAL A 122 -11.09 -4.26 -10.44
C VAL A 122 -9.95 -4.43 -9.45
N LYS A 123 -10.26 -4.23 -8.18
CA LYS A 123 -9.30 -4.09 -7.08
C LYS A 123 -8.33 -5.27 -6.91
N ASN A 124 -8.83 -6.50 -6.99
CA ASN A 124 -8.00 -7.69 -6.70
C ASN A 124 -6.95 -7.96 -7.79
N PRO A 125 -7.25 -7.94 -9.10
CA PRO A 125 -6.24 -8.01 -10.15
C PRO A 125 -5.16 -6.92 -10.03
N MET A 126 -5.54 -5.67 -9.80
CA MET A 126 -4.59 -4.56 -9.67
C MET A 126 -3.71 -4.71 -8.42
N ARG A 127 -4.28 -5.21 -7.31
CA ARG A 127 -3.51 -5.51 -6.11
C ARG A 127 -2.53 -6.67 -6.34
N SER A 128 -2.95 -7.71 -7.04
CA SER A 128 -2.07 -8.83 -7.39
C SER A 128 -0.92 -8.38 -8.29
N LEU A 129 -1.17 -7.47 -9.26
CA LEU A 129 -0.13 -6.85 -10.07
C LEU A 129 0.84 -6.02 -9.21
N MET A 130 0.30 -5.18 -8.32
CA MET A 130 1.11 -4.34 -7.43
C MET A 130 2.08 -5.17 -6.59
N TYR A 131 1.60 -6.25 -5.97
CA TYR A 131 2.47 -7.11 -5.17
C TYR A 131 3.46 -7.89 -6.02
N ALA A 132 3.10 -8.32 -7.23
CA ALA A 132 4.05 -8.93 -8.15
C ALA A 132 5.18 -7.95 -8.56
N LEU A 133 4.83 -6.68 -8.77
CA LEU A 133 5.79 -5.63 -9.08
C LEU A 133 6.74 -5.35 -7.90
N LEU A 134 6.22 -5.27 -6.67
CA LEU A 134 7.02 -5.10 -5.46
C LEU A 134 7.99 -6.27 -5.23
N GLU A 135 7.52 -7.50 -5.43
CA GLU A 135 8.37 -8.69 -5.35
C GLU A 135 9.45 -8.69 -6.44
N GLY A 136 9.07 -8.31 -7.67
CA GLY A 136 10.00 -8.22 -8.79
C GLY A 136 11.05 -7.12 -8.60
N ALA A 137 10.67 -5.96 -8.05
CA ALA A 137 11.58 -4.88 -7.71
C ALA A 137 12.59 -5.31 -6.63
N SER A 138 12.08 -5.97 -5.57
CA SER A 138 12.94 -6.52 -4.51
C SER A 138 14.00 -7.47 -5.07
N GLU A 139 13.60 -8.34 -5.99
CA GLU A 139 14.46 -9.39 -6.55
C GLU A 139 15.45 -8.84 -7.59
N SER A 140 15.00 -7.97 -8.51
CA SER A 140 15.84 -7.45 -9.59
C SER A 140 16.79 -6.34 -9.17
N LEU A 141 16.40 -5.54 -8.16
CA LEU A 141 17.15 -4.35 -7.73
C LEU A 141 17.86 -4.55 -6.38
N GLY A 142 17.71 -5.71 -5.75
CA GLY A 142 18.32 -5.98 -4.44
C GLY A 142 17.73 -5.15 -3.29
N ILE A 143 16.50 -4.66 -3.44
CA ILE A 143 15.81 -3.86 -2.42
C ILE A 143 15.17 -4.82 -1.42
N ARG A 144 15.33 -4.58 -0.12
CA ARG A 144 14.62 -5.37 0.88
C ARG A 144 13.11 -5.13 0.74
N ARG A 145 12.34 -6.22 0.71
CA ARG A 145 10.88 -6.13 0.55
C ARG A 145 10.19 -5.30 1.66
N SER A 146 10.81 -5.21 2.84
CA SER A 146 10.32 -4.38 3.95
C SER A 146 10.52 -2.87 3.76
N ASP A 147 11.42 -2.46 2.85
CA ASP A 147 11.81 -1.07 2.66
C ASP A 147 10.90 -0.36 1.64
N ILE A 148 10.11 -1.14 0.89
CA ILE A 148 9.12 -0.66 -0.07
C ILE A 148 7.77 -1.28 0.19
N ASP A 149 6.70 -0.54 -0.07
CA ASP A 149 5.34 -1.08 -0.08
C ASP A 149 4.47 -0.36 -1.12
N GLY A 150 3.21 -0.75 -1.22
CA GLY A 150 2.30 -0.18 -2.20
C GLY A 150 0.86 -0.10 -1.71
N THR A 151 0.11 0.79 -2.34
CA THR A 151 -1.33 0.93 -2.16
C THR A 151 -2.02 1.24 -3.48
N LEU A 152 -3.33 0.97 -3.56
CA LEU A 152 -4.14 1.36 -4.71
C LEU A 152 -4.80 2.70 -4.44
N TYR A 153 -4.79 3.58 -5.44
CA TYR A 153 -5.38 4.90 -5.36
C TYR A 153 -6.44 5.07 -6.45
N HIS A 154 -7.66 5.38 -6.04
CA HIS A 154 -8.79 5.63 -6.93
C HIS A 154 -9.00 7.14 -7.06
N ARG A 155 -8.79 7.69 -8.25
CA ARG A 155 -9.04 9.12 -8.53
C ARG A 155 -10.48 9.38 -8.91
N GLU A 156 -10.98 8.60 -9.87
CA GLU A 156 -12.32 8.76 -10.42
C GLU A 156 -13.09 7.44 -10.43
N PHE A 157 -14.40 7.54 -10.35
CA PHE A 157 -15.27 6.37 -10.40
C PHE A 157 -15.26 5.79 -11.83
N GLY A 158 -15.02 4.49 -11.97
CA GLY A 158 -14.98 3.78 -13.25
C GLY A 158 -13.61 3.64 -13.89
N GLU A 159 -12.59 4.33 -13.40
CA GLU A 159 -11.21 4.15 -13.85
C GLU A 159 -10.50 2.99 -13.14
N SER A 160 -9.46 2.45 -13.78
CA SER A 160 -8.53 1.55 -13.09
C SER A 160 -7.83 2.28 -11.96
N PRO A 161 -7.70 1.68 -10.78
CA PRO A 161 -6.93 2.31 -9.73
C PRO A 161 -5.47 2.48 -10.16
N SER A 162 -4.86 3.62 -9.81
CA SER A 162 -3.42 3.79 -9.89
C SER A 162 -2.72 2.91 -8.86
N ILE A 163 -1.56 2.39 -9.22
CA ILE A 163 -0.65 1.75 -8.26
C ILE A 163 0.26 2.83 -7.70
N ILE A 164 0.28 2.97 -6.39
CA ILE A 164 1.24 3.81 -5.67
C ILE A 164 2.26 2.90 -5.02
N LEU A 165 3.51 2.98 -5.46
CA LEU A 165 4.64 2.40 -4.75
C LEU A 165 5.30 3.50 -3.90
N TYR A 166 5.76 3.17 -2.72
CA TYR A 166 6.36 4.14 -1.82
C TYR A 166 7.46 3.53 -0.97
N ASP A 167 8.42 4.36 -0.56
CA ASP A 167 9.42 3.98 0.41
C ASP A 167 8.78 3.86 1.80
N ALA A 168 9.01 2.76 2.49
CA ALA A 168 8.36 2.44 3.76
C ALA A 168 8.87 3.27 4.95
N VAL A 169 9.76 4.21 4.69
CA VAL A 169 10.36 5.09 5.70
C VAL A 169 9.95 6.55 5.47
N PRO A 170 9.64 7.31 6.52
CA PRO A 170 9.41 8.75 6.40
C PRO A 170 10.64 9.46 5.81
N GLY A 171 10.41 10.37 4.87
CA GLY A 171 11.46 11.12 4.16
C GLY A 171 12.00 10.41 2.92
N GLY A 172 11.65 9.16 2.68
CA GLY A 172 12.11 8.38 1.54
C GLY A 172 13.54 7.84 1.71
N ALA A 173 13.91 6.91 0.84
CA ALA A 173 15.25 6.30 0.77
C ALA A 173 15.73 6.12 -0.68
N GLY A 174 14.97 6.63 -1.68
CA GLY A 174 15.31 6.54 -3.10
C GLY A 174 15.02 5.18 -3.75
N HIS A 175 14.39 4.25 -3.04
CA HIS A 175 14.10 2.92 -3.60
C HIS A 175 13.10 2.99 -4.74
N VAL A 176 12.00 3.75 -4.57
CA VAL A 176 11.00 3.88 -5.65
C VAL A 176 11.50 4.76 -6.81
N GLU A 177 12.49 5.63 -6.58
CA GLU A 177 13.22 6.31 -7.65
C GLU A 177 13.99 5.30 -8.51
N ASN A 178 14.70 4.38 -7.88
CA ASN A 178 15.39 3.30 -8.57
C ASN A 178 14.41 2.37 -9.31
N ILE A 179 13.25 2.06 -8.71
CA ILE A 179 12.20 1.28 -9.39
C ILE A 179 11.68 2.02 -10.62
N LYS A 180 11.49 3.34 -10.55
CA LYS A 180 11.07 4.18 -11.69
C LYS A 180 12.02 3.97 -12.87
N ASP A 181 13.31 4.00 -12.65
CA ASP A 181 14.33 3.90 -13.69
C ASP A 181 14.48 2.47 -14.26
N HIS A 182 14.06 1.45 -13.49
CA HIS A 182 14.14 0.02 -13.84
C HIS A 182 12.77 -0.69 -13.81
N LEU A 183 11.69 0.06 -14.07
CA LEU A 183 10.32 -0.46 -13.93
C LEU A 183 10.05 -1.70 -14.78
N ARG A 184 10.63 -1.76 -15.99
CA ARG A 184 10.48 -2.91 -16.88
C ARG A 184 11.15 -4.16 -16.32
N ASP A 185 12.32 -4.02 -15.74
CA ASP A 185 13.06 -5.14 -15.13
C ASP A 185 12.33 -5.67 -13.90
N ALA A 186 11.80 -4.77 -13.08
CA ALA A 186 10.95 -5.12 -11.95
C ALA A 186 9.67 -5.87 -12.39
N MET A 187 9.00 -5.41 -13.44
CA MET A 187 7.84 -6.10 -14.01
C MET A 187 8.20 -7.49 -14.55
N PHE A 188 9.34 -7.61 -15.23
CA PHE A 188 9.80 -8.88 -15.81
C PHE A 188 10.19 -9.89 -14.73
N SER A 189 10.93 -9.45 -13.71
CA SER A 189 11.26 -10.27 -12.55
C SER A 189 10.02 -10.75 -11.81
N GLY A 190 9.08 -9.82 -11.55
CA GLY A 190 7.78 -10.14 -10.96
C GLY A 190 6.98 -11.16 -11.78
N TYR A 191 6.99 -11.02 -13.11
CA TYR A 191 6.37 -12.00 -14.00
C TYR A 191 7.00 -13.39 -13.85
N LYS A 192 8.33 -13.49 -13.91
CA LYS A 192 9.05 -14.76 -13.71
C LYS A 192 8.67 -15.41 -12.38
N LYS A 193 8.65 -14.63 -11.30
CA LYS A 193 8.33 -15.12 -9.96
C LYS A 193 6.93 -15.72 -9.89
N VAL A 194 5.90 -15.00 -10.36
CA VAL A 194 4.52 -15.49 -10.34
C VAL A 194 4.30 -16.63 -11.34
N LYS A 195 4.99 -16.63 -12.48
CA LYS A 195 4.86 -17.67 -13.50
C LYS A 195 5.46 -19.00 -13.03
N ASN A 196 6.61 -18.97 -12.37
CA ASN A 196 7.33 -20.17 -11.93
C ASN A 196 6.82 -20.74 -10.60
N CYS A 197 5.95 -20.03 -9.90
CA CYS A 197 5.37 -20.52 -8.65
C CYS A 197 4.42 -21.70 -8.89
N GLN A 198 4.49 -22.70 -8.00
CA GLN A 198 3.73 -23.95 -8.12
C GLN A 198 2.36 -23.93 -7.43
N CYS A 199 1.97 -22.83 -6.75
CA CYS A 199 0.62 -22.70 -6.20
C CYS A 199 -0.42 -22.51 -7.32
N GLY A 200 -1.72 -22.71 -7.04
CA GLY A 200 -2.80 -22.51 -8.00
C GLY A 200 -2.85 -21.07 -8.56
N GLU A 201 -3.35 -20.89 -9.79
CA GLU A 201 -3.50 -19.55 -10.39
C GLU A 201 -4.62 -18.72 -9.77
N ASP A 202 -5.60 -19.38 -9.17
CA ASP A 202 -6.73 -18.81 -8.43
C ASP A 202 -6.39 -18.37 -7.00
N THR A 203 -5.15 -18.60 -6.58
CA THR A 203 -4.64 -18.25 -5.25
C THR A 203 -3.23 -17.66 -5.33
N SER A 204 -2.60 -17.49 -4.18
CA SER A 204 -1.22 -17.07 -4.02
C SER A 204 -0.59 -17.72 -2.79
N CYS A 205 0.72 -17.65 -2.67
CA CYS A 205 1.46 -18.16 -1.52
C CYS A 205 2.65 -17.24 -1.16
N TYR A 206 3.35 -17.57 -0.09
CA TYR A 206 4.53 -16.81 0.39
C TYR A 206 5.72 -16.84 -0.58
N ASN A 207 5.75 -17.79 -1.53
CA ASN A 207 6.78 -17.82 -2.56
C ASN A 207 6.49 -16.87 -3.75
N CYS A 208 5.28 -16.31 -3.86
CA CYS A 208 4.93 -15.43 -4.97
C CYS A 208 4.43 -14.04 -4.56
N LEU A 209 3.28 -13.92 -3.91
CA LEU A 209 2.65 -12.61 -3.64
C LEU A 209 2.41 -12.32 -2.15
N ARG A 210 2.34 -13.37 -1.31
CA ARG A 210 2.03 -13.19 0.10
C ARG A 210 3.28 -12.88 0.90
N ASN A 211 3.13 -11.99 1.87
CA ASN A 211 4.12 -11.76 2.92
C ASN A 211 3.41 -11.44 4.23
N TYR A 212 4.20 -11.22 5.29
CA TYR A 212 3.63 -10.95 6.61
C TYR A 212 2.90 -9.60 6.69
N GLN A 213 3.32 -8.61 5.91
CA GLN A 213 2.75 -7.25 5.95
C GLN A 213 1.41 -7.18 5.21
N ASN A 214 1.22 -8.01 4.16
CA ASN A 214 0.01 -7.99 3.35
C ASN A 214 -1.05 -9.04 3.73
N GLN A 215 -0.99 -9.60 4.95
CA GLN A 215 -1.92 -10.65 5.42
C GLN A 215 -3.39 -10.27 5.28
N TYR A 216 -3.71 -8.98 5.43
CA TYR A 216 -5.07 -8.49 5.27
C TYR A 216 -5.66 -8.75 3.88
N TYR A 217 -4.80 -8.85 2.88
CA TYR A 217 -5.19 -8.98 1.47
C TYR A 217 -4.98 -10.38 0.91
N HIS A 218 -4.59 -11.37 1.72
CA HIS A 218 -4.26 -12.72 1.21
C HIS A 218 -5.38 -13.36 0.40
N ASP A 219 -6.64 -13.13 0.78
CA ASP A 219 -7.81 -13.69 0.08
C ASP A 219 -8.10 -12.98 -1.26
N ASP A 220 -7.59 -11.76 -1.41
CA ASP A 220 -7.71 -10.96 -2.64
C ASP A 220 -6.62 -11.29 -3.66
N LEU A 221 -5.51 -11.91 -3.24
CA LEU A 221 -4.31 -12.09 -4.05
C LEU A 221 -4.38 -13.40 -4.85
N GLN A 222 -4.37 -13.26 -6.17
CA GLN A 222 -4.32 -14.39 -7.10
C GLN A 222 -3.17 -14.19 -8.08
N ARG A 223 -2.24 -15.16 -8.14
CA ARG A 223 -1.09 -15.04 -9.05
C ARG A 223 -1.50 -15.04 -10.52
N GLY A 224 -2.61 -15.70 -10.89
CA GLY A 224 -3.14 -15.69 -12.25
C GLY A 224 -3.53 -14.31 -12.75
N TYR A 225 -4.02 -13.41 -11.88
CA TYR A 225 -4.25 -12.02 -12.24
C TYR A 225 -2.95 -11.28 -12.54
N ALA A 226 -1.93 -11.46 -11.71
CA ALA A 226 -0.63 -10.85 -11.93
C ALA A 226 0.01 -11.35 -13.26
N ILE A 227 -0.06 -12.65 -13.53
CA ILE A 227 0.40 -13.24 -14.79
C ILE A 227 -0.30 -12.60 -15.99
N LYS A 228 -1.64 -12.51 -15.96
CA LYS A 228 -2.44 -11.95 -17.06
C LYS A 228 -2.09 -10.48 -17.32
N LEU A 229 -2.04 -9.67 -16.26
CA LEU A 229 -1.73 -8.25 -16.38
C LEU A 229 -0.30 -7.99 -16.85
N LEU A 230 0.69 -8.70 -16.30
CA LEU A 230 2.08 -8.56 -16.72
C LEU A 230 2.30 -9.01 -18.19
N ARG A 231 1.59 -10.04 -18.65
CA ARG A 231 1.59 -10.42 -20.08
C ARG A 231 0.99 -9.35 -20.99
N LEU A 232 -0.05 -8.65 -20.52
CA LEU A 232 -0.65 -7.54 -21.28
C LEU A 232 0.29 -6.33 -21.35
N LEU A 233 1.15 -6.14 -20.34
CA LEU A 233 2.05 -4.99 -20.27
C LEU A 233 3.35 -5.23 -21.02
N LEU A 234 3.97 -6.37 -20.85
CA LEU A 234 5.30 -6.66 -21.39
C LEU A 234 5.24 -7.00 -22.87
N LYS A 235 6.01 -6.25 -23.69
CA LYS A 235 6.27 -6.57 -25.10
C LYS A 235 7.43 -7.55 -25.19
N ASN A 236 7.30 -8.57 -26.05
CA ASN A 236 8.38 -9.46 -26.53
C ASN A 236 9.36 -9.99 -25.45
N GLY A 237 9.22 -11.25 -25.14
CA GLY A 237 10.18 -11.98 -24.29
C GLY A 237 9.54 -12.82 -23.17
N ILE A 238 8.25 -13.10 -23.30
CA ILE A 238 7.53 -14.02 -22.41
C ILE A 238 7.17 -15.29 -23.17
#